data_738e93bca3cbf8fc05dc225f356e4293
#
_entry.id   738e93bca3cbf8fc05dc225f356e4293
#
_cell.length_a   1.000
_cell.length_b   1.000
_cell.length_c   1.000
_cell.angle_alpha   90.00
_cell.angle_beta   90.00
_cell.angle_gamma   90.00
#
_symmetry.space_group_name_H-M   'P 1'
#
loop_
_entity.id
_entity.type
_entity.pdbx_description
1 polymer ?
#
loop_
_entity_poly.entity_id
_entity_poly.type
_entity_poly.pdbx_seq_one_letter_code
_entity_poly.pdbx_strand_id
1 'polypeptide(L)'
;MNYRHAFHAGNHADVIKHVALLAICDALTAKPAPIFALDTHAGRGLYALDSNSAQRTGEAEGGIGRLLAEAPSDPLIARYLQAVRACRLEHGKHSYPGSPWLLAHALRENDRIAACELHPEEAAQLKANFARDPRVAVHERDGYAAMKALLPPKIGETKFARGLVLIDPPYEAQLEEFDAVIHALREALGRWPQACYALWYPIKLRRALQPFYRRAATLPGKSALVTELLVRPDDSPLHMNGSGLLILNAPFQLEDKLAPALKALAKVLGERHPQARLEWLKAAA
;
A
#
# COMPACT_ATOMS: atom_id res chain seq x y z
N MET A 1 -12.21 14.04 -9.84
CA MET A 1 -11.37 12.81 -9.72
C MET A 1 -12.00 11.73 -10.60
N ASN A 2 -11.29 11.30 -11.66
CA ASN A 2 -11.76 10.28 -12.61
C ASN A 2 -11.14 8.90 -12.38
N TYR A 3 -10.15 8.82 -11.48
CA TYR A 3 -9.48 7.57 -11.17
C TYR A 3 -10.42 6.59 -10.46
N ARG A 4 -10.51 5.37 -10.98
CA ARG A 4 -11.22 4.25 -10.35
C ARG A 4 -10.27 3.05 -10.30
N HIS A 5 -9.88 2.66 -9.11
CA HIS A 5 -8.94 1.56 -8.89
C HIS A 5 -9.41 0.21 -9.49
N ALA A 6 -10.72 0.03 -9.64
CA ALA A 6 -11.30 -1.18 -10.25
C ALA A 6 -10.75 -1.53 -11.65
N PHE A 7 -10.18 -0.56 -12.38
CA PHE A 7 -9.52 -0.80 -13.68
C PHE A 7 -8.10 -1.37 -13.54
N HIS A 8 -7.46 -1.18 -12.40
CA HIS A 8 -6.04 -1.46 -12.16
C HIS A 8 -5.81 -2.53 -11.09
N ALA A 9 -6.90 -3.00 -10.44
CA ALA A 9 -6.83 -3.95 -9.34
C ALA A 9 -6.08 -5.22 -9.74
N GLY A 10 -5.10 -5.61 -8.93
CA GLY A 10 -4.29 -6.82 -9.14
C GLY A 10 -3.14 -6.67 -10.14
N ASN A 11 -2.83 -5.47 -10.62
CA ASN A 11 -1.66 -5.24 -11.45
C ASN A 11 -0.34 -5.37 -10.66
N HIS A 12 0.80 -5.22 -11.33
CA HIS A 12 2.13 -5.32 -10.70
C HIS A 12 2.33 -4.29 -9.56
N ALA A 13 1.69 -3.12 -9.65
CA ALA A 13 1.81 -2.06 -8.65
C ALA A 13 1.04 -2.40 -7.36
N ASP A 14 -0.14 -3.01 -7.49
CA ASP A 14 -0.86 -3.57 -6.34
C ASP A 14 -0.06 -4.70 -5.69
N VAL A 15 0.54 -5.58 -6.48
CA VAL A 15 1.29 -6.72 -5.95
C VAL A 15 2.42 -6.24 -5.05
N ILE A 16 3.29 -5.33 -5.49
CA ILE A 16 4.39 -4.83 -4.66
C ILE A 16 3.88 -4.09 -3.42
N LYS A 17 2.84 -3.27 -3.57
CA LYS A 17 2.22 -2.54 -2.48
C LYS A 17 1.69 -3.50 -1.40
N HIS A 18 0.95 -4.51 -1.80
CA HIS A 18 0.31 -5.45 -0.90
C HIS A 18 1.31 -6.41 -0.22
N VAL A 19 2.35 -6.85 -0.93
CA VAL A 19 3.45 -7.62 -0.35
C VAL A 19 4.16 -6.81 0.74
N ALA A 20 4.50 -5.55 0.45
CA ALA A 20 5.14 -4.68 1.43
C ALA A 20 4.20 -4.34 2.61
N LEU A 21 2.91 -4.13 2.35
CA LEU A 21 1.90 -3.88 3.38
C LEU A 21 1.83 -5.03 4.38
N LEU A 22 1.74 -6.27 3.90
CA LEU A 22 1.70 -7.46 4.77
C LEU A 22 3.00 -7.64 5.56
N ALA A 23 4.17 -7.35 4.97
CA ALA A 23 5.44 -7.38 5.70
C ALA A 23 5.47 -6.37 6.86
N ILE A 24 4.93 -5.17 6.65
CA ILE A 24 4.80 -4.15 7.70
C ILE A 24 3.82 -4.61 8.77
N CYS A 25 2.65 -5.15 8.39
CA CYS A 25 1.67 -5.67 9.34
C CYS A 25 2.26 -6.78 10.21
N ASP A 26 2.94 -7.76 9.62
CA ASP A 26 3.58 -8.86 10.34
C ASP A 26 4.64 -8.35 11.34
N ALA A 27 5.43 -7.35 10.96
CA ALA A 27 6.42 -6.73 11.85
C ALA A 27 5.78 -5.94 13.01
N LEU A 28 4.68 -5.24 12.75
CA LEU A 28 3.98 -4.47 13.77
C LEU A 28 3.20 -5.37 14.74
N THR A 29 2.58 -6.43 14.25
CA THR A 29 1.79 -7.38 15.06
C THR A 29 2.64 -8.39 15.84
N ALA A 30 3.94 -8.49 15.55
CA ALA A 30 4.87 -9.32 16.33
C ALA A 30 4.96 -8.91 17.81
N LYS A 31 4.61 -7.67 18.15
CA LYS A 31 4.52 -7.21 19.56
C LYS A 31 3.06 -7.22 20.04
N PRO A 32 2.77 -7.57 21.32
CA PRO A 32 1.40 -7.74 21.81
C PRO A 32 0.59 -6.43 21.88
N ALA A 33 1.24 -5.27 22.02
CA ALA A 33 0.56 -3.98 22.10
C ALA A 33 -0.32 -3.73 20.86
N PRO A 34 -1.56 -3.23 21.05
CA PRO A 34 -2.46 -2.97 19.94
C PRO A 34 -1.91 -1.89 19.00
N ILE A 35 -2.26 -1.99 17.72
CA ILE A 35 -1.89 -1.03 16.69
C ILE A 35 -3.13 -0.40 16.06
N PHE A 36 -2.93 0.78 15.47
CA PHE A 36 -3.92 1.44 14.65
C PHE A 36 -3.39 1.54 13.21
N ALA A 37 -4.21 1.15 12.24
CA ALA A 37 -3.91 1.34 10.83
C ALA A 37 -4.85 2.39 10.22
N LEU A 38 -4.27 3.35 9.51
CA LEU A 38 -5.00 4.31 8.70
C LEU A 38 -4.71 4.03 7.23
N ASP A 39 -5.74 3.71 6.46
CA ASP A 39 -5.69 3.64 5.00
C ASP A 39 -6.34 4.91 4.45
N THR A 40 -5.54 5.77 3.83
CA THR A 40 -6.00 7.12 3.44
C THR A 40 -6.76 7.14 2.11
N HIS A 41 -6.58 6.13 1.26
CA HIS A 41 -7.19 6.02 -0.07
C HIS A 41 -7.64 4.57 -0.30
N ALA A 42 -8.65 4.16 0.46
CA ALA A 42 -9.01 2.76 0.66
C ALA A 42 -9.72 2.10 -0.54
N GLY A 43 -10.25 2.90 -1.47
CA GLY A 43 -11.11 2.37 -2.52
C GLY A 43 -12.32 1.63 -1.94
N ARG A 44 -12.85 0.67 -2.65
CA ARG A 44 -13.96 -0.18 -2.18
C ARG A 44 -13.53 -1.38 -1.33
N GLY A 45 -12.24 -1.61 -1.19
CA GLY A 45 -11.65 -2.67 -0.36
C GLY A 45 -11.72 -4.08 -0.93
N LEU A 46 -12.63 -4.37 -1.86
CA LEU A 46 -12.80 -5.67 -2.51
C LEU A 46 -13.15 -5.48 -3.98
N TYR A 47 -12.46 -6.19 -4.87
CA TYR A 47 -12.59 -6.04 -6.33
C TYR A 47 -12.97 -7.37 -6.98
N ALA A 48 -13.74 -7.31 -8.09
CA ALA A 48 -14.06 -8.45 -8.94
C ALA A 48 -13.23 -8.35 -10.22
N LEU A 49 -12.28 -9.27 -10.41
CA LEU A 49 -11.36 -9.28 -11.57
C LEU A 49 -12.04 -9.73 -12.87
N ASP A 50 -13.25 -10.28 -12.79
CA ASP A 50 -14.11 -10.58 -13.93
C ASP A 50 -15.10 -9.46 -14.28
N SER A 51 -15.03 -8.32 -13.59
CA SER A 51 -15.83 -7.15 -13.91
C SER A 51 -15.44 -6.54 -15.25
N ASN A 52 -16.41 -5.86 -15.91
CA ASN A 52 -16.15 -5.14 -17.16
C ASN A 52 -14.99 -4.14 -17.06
N SER A 53 -14.80 -3.52 -15.89
CA SER A 53 -13.70 -2.58 -15.65
C SER A 53 -12.35 -3.28 -15.66
N ALA A 54 -12.20 -4.39 -14.93
CA ALA A 54 -10.95 -5.15 -14.85
C ALA A 54 -10.60 -5.81 -16.20
N GLN A 55 -11.60 -6.37 -16.91
CA GLN A 55 -11.39 -7.01 -18.21
C GLN A 55 -10.97 -6.04 -19.32
N ARG A 56 -11.38 -4.76 -19.24
CA ARG A 56 -10.99 -3.73 -20.22
C ARG A 56 -9.49 -3.48 -20.26
N THR A 57 -8.79 -3.57 -19.15
CA THR A 57 -7.35 -3.32 -19.05
C THR A 57 -6.53 -4.61 -19.11
N GLY A 58 -7.07 -5.73 -18.60
CA GLY A 58 -6.35 -7.00 -18.49
C GLY A 58 -5.12 -6.96 -17.56
N GLU A 59 -4.93 -5.88 -16.81
CA GLU A 59 -3.71 -5.66 -16.00
C GLU A 59 -3.53 -6.71 -14.90
N ALA A 60 -4.62 -7.28 -14.38
CA ALA A 60 -4.56 -8.35 -13.38
C ALA A 60 -3.87 -9.61 -13.89
N GLU A 61 -3.97 -9.92 -15.19
CA GLU A 61 -3.30 -11.09 -15.79
C GLU A 61 -1.78 -10.95 -15.71
N GLY A 62 -1.25 -9.74 -16.01
CA GLY A 62 0.17 -9.40 -15.91
C GLY A 62 0.69 -9.27 -14.49
N GLY A 63 -0.19 -9.10 -13.51
CA GLY A 63 0.11 -8.95 -12.08
C GLY A 63 -0.17 -10.22 -11.28
N ILE A 64 -1.27 -10.19 -10.53
CA ILE A 64 -1.66 -11.31 -9.64
C ILE A 64 -1.88 -12.63 -10.38
N GLY A 65 -2.33 -12.58 -11.64
CA GLY A 65 -2.52 -13.77 -12.47
C GLY A 65 -1.20 -14.53 -12.68
N ARG A 66 -0.15 -13.82 -13.15
CA ARG A 66 1.19 -14.40 -13.30
C ARG A 66 1.76 -14.89 -11.98
N LEU A 67 1.60 -14.11 -10.91
CA LEU A 67 2.14 -14.50 -9.60
C LEU A 67 1.47 -15.76 -9.04
N LEU A 68 0.18 -15.95 -9.26
CA LEU A 68 -0.54 -17.18 -8.87
C LEU A 68 -0.12 -18.39 -9.69
N ALA A 69 0.17 -18.19 -10.97
CA ALA A 69 0.61 -19.28 -11.86
C ALA A 69 2.03 -19.76 -11.54
N GLU A 70 2.95 -18.85 -11.27
CA GLU A 70 4.36 -19.19 -11.00
C GLU A 70 4.64 -19.50 -9.52
N ALA A 71 3.84 -18.95 -8.60
CA ALA A 71 3.88 -19.16 -7.15
C ALA A 71 5.31 -19.33 -6.57
N PRO A 72 6.17 -18.29 -6.65
CA PRO A 72 7.56 -18.42 -6.21
C PRO A 72 7.65 -18.75 -4.72
N SER A 73 8.72 -19.44 -4.33
CA SER A 73 8.90 -19.98 -2.98
C SER A 73 9.27 -18.96 -1.90
N ASP A 74 9.28 -17.67 -2.21
CA ASP A 74 9.56 -16.61 -1.23
C ASP A 74 8.47 -16.57 -0.15
N PRO A 75 8.82 -16.57 1.17
CA PRO A 75 7.84 -16.63 2.25
C PRO A 75 6.86 -15.47 2.28
N LEU A 76 7.32 -14.25 1.94
CA LEU A 76 6.48 -13.06 1.95
C LEU A 76 5.49 -13.07 0.79
N ILE A 77 5.93 -13.53 -0.39
CA ILE A 77 5.04 -13.74 -1.55
C ILE A 77 4.03 -14.85 -1.24
N ALA A 78 4.46 -15.95 -0.64
CA ALA A 78 3.55 -17.03 -0.23
C ALA A 78 2.49 -16.54 0.76
N ARG A 79 2.86 -15.68 1.73
CA ARG A 79 1.94 -15.02 2.68
C ARG A 79 0.89 -14.17 1.94
N TYR A 80 1.33 -13.37 0.95
CA TYR A 80 0.41 -12.58 0.14
C TYR A 80 -0.54 -13.44 -0.71
N LEU A 81 -0.01 -14.48 -1.38
CA LEU A 81 -0.84 -15.41 -2.16
C LEU A 81 -1.84 -16.17 -1.29
N GLN A 82 -1.48 -16.50 -0.05
CA GLN A 82 -2.40 -17.08 0.93
C GLN A 82 -3.55 -16.12 1.25
N ALA A 83 -3.26 -14.83 1.47
CA ALA A 83 -4.30 -13.83 1.70
C ALA A 83 -5.23 -13.67 0.48
N VAL A 84 -4.69 -13.65 -0.75
CA VAL A 84 -5.49 -13.62 -1.98
C VAL A 84 -6.38 -14.86 -2.10
N ARG A 85 -5.87 -16.05 -1.79
CA ARG A 85 -6.66 -17.28 -1.80
C ARG A 85 -7.76 -17.27 -0.73
N ALA A 86 -7.47 -16.76 0.47
CA ALA A 86 -8.47 -16.59 1.53
C ALA A 86 -9.60 -15.66 1.10
N CYS A 87 -9.27 -14.52 0.49
CA CYS A 87 -10.23 -13.62 -0.08
C CYS A 87 -11.12 -14.28 -1.15
N ARG A 88 -10.54 -15.11 -2.02
CA ARG A 88 -11.27 -15.84 -3.05
C ARG A 88 -12.18 -16.95 -2.48
N LEU A 89 -11.78 -17.57 -1.40
CA LEU A 89 -12.62 -18.57 -0.71
C LEU A 89 -13.84 -17.90 -0.06
N GLU A 90 -13.65 -16.71 0.51
CA GLU A 90 -14.71 -15.99 1.21
C GLU A 90 -15.69 -15.28 0.26
N HIS A 91 -15.17 -14.65 -0.82
CA HIS A 91 -15.92 -13.73 -1.67
C HIS A 91 -16.09 -14.20 -3.12
N GLY A 92 -15.56 -15.38 -3.48
CA GLY A 92 -15.66 -15.95 -4.82
C GLY A 92 -14.35 -15.91 -5.61
N LYS A 93 -14.22 -16.85 -6.55
CA LYS A 93 -12.97 -17.18 -7.27
C LYS A 93 -12.29 -16.02 -8.02
N HIS A 94 -13.05 -14.99 -8.38
CA HIS A 94 -12.57 -13.80 -9.09
C HIS A 94 -12.33 -12.60 -8.17
N SER A 95 -12.56 -12.76 -6.87
CA SER A 95 -12.34 -11.68 -5.91
C SER A 95 -10.85 -11.40 -5.70
N TYR A 96 -10.55 -10.12 -5.49
CA TYR A 96 -9.22 -9.63 -5.21
C TYR A 96 -9.24 -8.64 -4.05
N PRO A 97 -8.37 -8.81 -3.03
CA PRO A 97 -8.35 -7.95 -1.87
C PRO A 97 -7.72 -6.59 -2.18
N GLY A 98 -8.38 -5.51 -1.80
CA GLY A 98 -7.74 -4.21 -1.66
C GLY A 98 -6.99 -4.09 -0.33
N SER A 99 -6.27 -2.98 -0.14
CA SER A 99 -5.52 -2.72 1.10
C SER A 99 -6.37 -2.80 2.37
N PRO A 100 -7.63 -2.29 2.45
CA PRO A 100 -8.44 -2.42 3.66
C PRO A 100 -8.75 -3.87 4.02
N TRP A 101 -9.02 -4.73 3.01
CA TRP A 101 -9.27 -6.15 3.25
C TRP A 101 -8.02 -6.85 3.76
N LEU A 102 -6.85 -6.55 3.17
CA LEU A 102 -5.57 -7.09 3.63
C LEU A 102 -5.24 -6.65 5.06
N LEU A 103 -5.51 -5.40 5.41
CA LEU A 103 -5.36 -4.90 6.79
C LEU A 103 -6.28 -5.65 7.75
N ALA A 104 -7.57 -5.80 7.42
CA ALA A 104 -8.53 -6.53 8.25
C ALA A 104 -8.14 -8.01 8.41
N HIS A 105 -7.60 -8.63 7.35
CA HIS A 105 -7.13 -10.02 7.36
C HIS A 105 -5.84 -10.22 8.19
N ALA A 106 -4.93 -9.22 8.19
CA ALA A 106 -3.63 -9.33 8.85
C ALA A 106 -3.63 -8.85 10.31
N LEU A 107 -4.56 -7.98 10.70
CA LEU A 107 -4.61 -7.37 12.02
C LEU A 107 -5.49 -8.18 13.00
N ARG A 108 -5.21 -8.02 14.29
CA ARG A 108 -5.79 -8.78 15.39
C ARG A 108 -7.09 -8.14 15.89
N GLU A 109 -7.83 -8.83 16.72
CA GLU A 109 -9.10 -8.36 17.29
C GLU A 109 -8.97 -7.08 18.12
N ASN A 110 -7.83 -6.86 18.78
CA ASN A 110 -7.56 -5.66 19.57
C ASN A 110 -6.98 -4.49 18.76
N ASP A 111 -6.65 -4.70 17.48
CA ASP A 111 -6.19 -3.65 16.58
C ASP A 111 -7.39 -2.87 16.00
N ARG A 112 -7.15 -1.70 15.43
CA ARG A 112 -8.20 -0.87 14.82
C ARG A 112 -7.74 -0.32 13.49
N ILE A 113 -8.70 -0.16 12.58
CA ILE A 113 -8.49 0.30 11.21
C ILE A 113 -9.43 1.47 10.95
N ALA A 114 -8.89 2.57 10.44
CA ALA A 114 -9.65 3.61 9.78
C ALA A 114 -9.37 3.54 8.28
N ALA A 115 -10.41 3.39 7.48
CA ALA A 115 -10.35 3.35 6.03
C ALA A 115 -11.05 4.58 5.45
N CYS A 116 -10.31 5.43 4.74
CA CYS A 116 -10.81 6.67 4.20
C CYS A 116 -10.95 6.55 2.67
N GLU A 117 -12.09 7.01 2.16
CA GLU A 117 -12.35 7.05 0.73
C GLU A 117 -13.14 8.31 0.41
N LEU A 118 -12.68 9.08 -0.58
CA LEU A 118 -13.33 10.34 -0.94
C LEU A 118 -14.51 10.16 -1.89
N HIS A 119 -14.42 9.17 -2.78
CA HIS A 119 -15.47 8.95 -3.78
C HIS A 119 -16.70 8.28 -3.14
N PRO A 120 -17.89 8.92 -3.17
CA PRO A 120 -19.07 8.42 -2.42
C PRO A 120 -19.49 6.99 -2.78
N GLU A 121 -19.45 6.63 -4.08
CA GLU A 121 -19.82 5.27 -4.52
C GLU A 121 -18.83 4.21 -3.99
N GLU A 122 -17.53 4.49 -4.02
CA GLU A 122 -16.50 3.59 -3.49
C GLU A 122 -16.58 3.49 -1.97
N ALA A 123 -16.82 4.63 -1.28
CA ALA A 123 -17.01 4.67 0.17
C ALA A 123 -18.27 3.90 0.61
N ALA A 124 -19.34 3.95 -0.16
CA ALA A 124 -20.56 3.19 0.12
C ALA A 124 -20.30 1.67 -0.01
N GLN A 125 -19.58 1.23 -1.05
CA GLN A 125 -19.18 -0.17 -1.19
C GLN A 125 -18.22 -0.59 -0.08
N LEU A 126 -17.25 0.25 0.27
CA LEU A 126 -16.33 0.00 1.38
C LEU A 126 -17.09 -0.20 2.70
N LYS A 127 -18.05 0.67 3.02
CA LYS A 127 -18.93 0.53 4.20
C LYS A 127 -19.70 -0.80 4.19
N ALA A 128 -20.25 -1.19 3.04
CA ALA A 128 -20.98 -2.44 2.90
C ALA A 128 -20.08 -3.66 3.12
N ASN A 129 -18.88 -3.66 2.55
CA ASN A 129 -17.91 -4.75 2.66
C ASN A 129 -17.42 -4.98 4.11
N PHE A 130 -17.32 -3.92 4.92
CA PHE A 130 -16.84 -4.00 6.31
C PHE A 130 -17.91 -3.80 7.37
N ALA A 131 -19.21 -3.82 7.01
CA ALA A 131 -20.30 -3.56 7.93
C ALA A 131 -20.34 -4.51 9.15
N ARG A 132 -19.75 -5.69 9.06
CA ARG A 132 -19.71 -6.70 10.12
C ARG A 132 -18.40 -6.76 10.89
N ASP A 133 -17.38 -6.00 10.48
CA ASP A 133 -16.10 -5.96 11.19
C ASP A 133 -16.01 -4.74 12.11
N PRO A 134 -16.17 -4.91 13.44
CA PRO A 134 -16.18 -3.79 14.38
C PRO A 134 -14.81 -3.11 14.53
N ARG A 135 -13.75 -3.70 13.97
CA ARG A 135 -12.41 -3.13 13.98
C ARG A 135 -12.23 -2.05 12.93
N VAL A 136 -13.08 -2.03 11.88
CA VAL A 136 -12.94 -1.16 10.70
C VAL A 136 -13.93 -0.02 10.76
N ALA A 137 -13.43 1.21 10.88
CA ALA A 137 -14.20 2.44 10.76
C ALA A 137 -13.99 3.04 9.36
N VAL A 138 -15.07 3.16 8.59
CA VAL A 138 -15.04 3.75 7.24
C VAL A 138 -15.44 5.22 7.29
N HIS A 139 -14.60 6.07 6.69
CA HIS A 139 -14.77 7.51 6.62
C HIS A 139 -14.85 7.96 5.16
N GLU A 140 -15.99 8.54 4.76
CA GLU A 140 -16.13 9.22 3.47
C GLU A 140 -15.49 10.61 3.58
N ARG A 141 -14.18 10.67 3.29
CA ARG A 141 -13.41 11.90 3.46
C ARG A 141 -12.06 11.83 2.72
N ASP A 142 -11.53 13.01 2.44
CA ASP A 142 -10.17 13.19 1.93
C ASP A 142 -9.11 12.58 2.85
N GLY A 143 -8.18 11.82 2.27
CA GLY A 143 -7.16 11.07 3.02
C GLY A 143 -6.16 11.97 3.76
N TYR A 144 -5.77 13.11 3.19
CA TYR A 144 -4.86 14.06 3.85
C TYR A 144 -5.55 14.78 5.00
N ALA A 145 -6.83 15.15 4.82
CA ALA A 145 -7.64 15.69 5.90
C ALA A 145 -7.89 14.66 7.02
N ALA A 146 -8.00 13.37 6.66
CA ALA A 146 -8.09 12.27 7.62
C ALA A 146 -6.83 12.15 8.48
N MET A 147 -5.62 12.23 7.90
CA MET A 147 -4.38 12.24 8.67
C MET A 147 -4.34 13.37 9.70
N LYS A 148 -4.82 14.57 9.35
CA LYS A 148 -4.91 15.71 10.29
C LYS A 148 -5.88 15.46 11.43
N ALA A 149 -7.02 14.81 11.13
CA ALA A 149 -8.11 14.64 12.09
C ALA A 149 -7.95 13.41 12.99
N LEU A 150 -7.36 12.31 12.46
CA LEU A 150 -7.31 11.01 13.13
C LEU A 150 -5.96 10.70 13.79
N LEU A 151 -4.91 11.50 13.55
CA LEU A 151 -3.60 11.30 14.15
C LEU A 151 -3.28 12.36 15.23
N PRO A 152 -2.72 11.97 16.39
CA PRO A 152 -2.48 10.60 16.84
C PRO A 152 -3.78 9.89 17.18
N PRO A 153 -3.92 8.56 16.94
CA PRO A 153 -5.18 7.87 17.10
C PRO A 153 -5.54 7.67 18.58
N LYS A 154 -6.82 7.98 18.89
CA LYS A 154 -7.46 7.72 20.17
C LYS A 154 -8.87 7.20 19.95
N ILE A 155 -9.24 6.08 20.59
CA ILE A 155 -10.59 5.50 20.53
C ILE A 155 -11.06 5.30 21.98
N GLY A 156 -12.08 6.06 22.39
CA GLY A 156 -12.42 6.16 23.82
C GLY A 156 -11.21 6.65 24.62
N GLU A 157 -10.80 5.90 25.64
CA GLU A 157 -9.60 6.20 26.44
C GLU A 157 -8.32 5.54 25.89
N THR A 158 -8.43 4.66 24.90
CA THR A 158 -7.29 3.95 24.32
C THR A 158 -6.51 4.83 23.37
N LYS A 159 -5.22 5.05 23.69
CA LYS A 159 -4.24 5.71 22.82
C LYS A 159 -3.37 4.64 22.14
N PHE A 160 -3.20 4.74 20.84
CA PHE A 160 -2.35 3.82 20.10
C PHE A 160 -0.94 4.42 19.94
N ALA A 161 0.03 3.83 20.63
CA ALA A 161 1.42 4.29 20.52
C ALA A 161 2.11 3.87 19.24
N ARG A 162 1.58 2.85 18.53
CA ARG A 162 2.16 2.23 17.33
C ARG A 162 1.12 2.02 16.27
N GLY A 163 1.53 2.05 15.03
CA GLY A 163 0.66 1.73 13.91
C GLY A 163 1.25 2.03 12.55
N LEU A 164 0.37 1.99 11.57
CA LEU A 164 0.66 2.18 10.17
C LEU A 164 -0.25 3.25 9.56
N VAL A 165 0.30 4.09 8.71
CA VAL A 165 -0.45 4.96 7.80
C VAL A 165 -0.08 4.57 6.37
N LEU A 166 -1.03 3.97 5.65
CA LEU A 166 -0.89 3.70 4.21
C LEU A 166 -1.43 4.89 3.42
N ILE A 167 -0.64 5.38 2.46
CA ILE A 167 -0.97 6.54 1.65
C ILE A 167 -0.81 6.12 0.18
N ASP A 168 -1.91 6.05 -0.55
CA ASP A 168 -1.97 5.56 -1.92
C ASP A 168 -2.80 6.49 -2.82
N PRO A 169 -2.38 7.75 -3.03
CA PRO A 169 -3.16 8.74 -3.75
C PRO A 169 -3.20 8.46 -5.26
N PRO A 170 -4.23 8.95 -5.94
CA PRO A 170 -4.40 8.79 -7.38
C PRO A 170 -3.56 9.80 -8.17
N TYR A 171 -2.33 9.68 -8.35
CA TYR A 171 -1.38 10.60 -9.02
C TYR A 171 -1.85 11.15 -10.40
N GLU A 172 -3.04 11.78 -10.45
CA GLU A 172 -3.59 12.40 -11.67
C GLU A 172 -2.74 13.61 -12.10
N ALA A 173 -2.35 14.46 -11.15
CA ALA A 173 -1.46 15.61 -11.33
C ALA A 173 -0.09 15.33 -10.68
N GLN A 174 0.69 14.44 -11.25
CA GLN A 174 1.84 13.76 -10.64
C GLN A 174 2.81 14.66 -9.84
N LEU A 175 3.21 15.83 -10.35
CA LEU A 175 4.17 16.69 -9.65
C LEU A 175 3.55 17.41 -8.45
N GLU A 176 2.32 17.89 -8.59
CA GLU A 176 1.58 18.56 -7.52
C GLU A 176 1.25 17.59 -6.38
N GLU A 177 0.97 16.33 -6.71
CA GLU A 177 0.69 15.29 -5.73
C GLU A 177 1.91 14.98 -4.86
N PHE A 178 3.12 14.95 -5.42
CA PHE A 178 4.34 14.77 -4.62
C PHE A 178 4.57 15.91 -3.62
N ASP A 179 4.19 17.15 -3.96
CA ASP A 179 4.31 18.28 -3.05
C ASP A 179 3.30 18.20 -1.93
N ALA A 180 2.05 17.88 -2.25
CA ALA A 180 0.97 17.68 -1.28
C ALA A 180 1.28 16.58 -0.29
N VAL A 181 1.74 15.41 -0.78
CA VAL A 181 2.03 14.25 0.07
C VAL A 181 3.24 14.48 1.00
N ILE A 182 4.30 15.14 0.53
CA ILE A 182 5.46 15.48 1.39
C ILE A 182 5.03 16.43 2.51
N HIS A 183 4.17 17.41 2.20
CA HIS A 183 3.63 18.33 3.20
C HIS A 183 2.78 17.56 4.24
N ALA A 184 1.86 16.73 3.79
CA ALA A 184 1.00 15.93 4.65
C ALA A 184 1.78 14.94 5.53
N LEU A 185 2.83 14.29 4.99
CA LEU A 185 3.72 13.41 5.75
C LEU A 185 4.48 14.16 6.84
N ARG A 186 4.96 15.38 6.56
CA ARG A 186 5.66 16.21 7.56
C ARG A 186 4.74 16.55 8.74
N GLU A 187 3.51 16.96 8.47
CA GLU A 187 2.51 17.24 9.51
C GLU A 187 2.15 15.97 10.30
N ALA A 188 1.91 14.86 9.61
CA ALA A 188 1.52 13.58 10.24
C ALA A 188 2.63 13.02 11.13
N LEU A 189 3.90 13.08 10.69
CA LEU A 189 5.06 12.69 11.50
C LEU A 189 5.21 13.57 12.76
N GLY A 190 4.88 14.85 12.68
CA GLY A 190 4.85 15.74 13.86
C GLY A 190 3.76 15.33 14.87
N ARG A 191 2.62 14.83 14.39
CA ARG A 191 1.49 14.39 15.24
C ARG A 191 1.68 12.99 15.82
N TRP A 192 2.19 12.07 15.02
CA TRP A 192 2.37 10.67 15.42
C TRP A 192 3.75 10.14 14.98
N PRO A 193 4.84 10.56 15.65
CA PRO A 193 6.21 10.28 15.22
C PRO A 193 6.64 8.81 15.32
N GLN A 194 5.89 7.96 16.01
CA GLN A 194 6.22 6.54 16.18
C GLN A 194 5.57 5.63 15.14
N ALA A 195 4.64 6.14 14.33
CA ALA A 195 3.98 5.33 13.31
C ALA A 195 4.92 5.03 12.13
N CYS A 196 4.71 3.88 11.51
CA CYS A 196 5.22 3.57 10.19
C CYS A 196 4.34 4.24 9.14
N TYR A 197 4.93 4.96 8.19
CA TYR A 197 4.20 5.56 7.07
C TYR A 197 4.65 4.88 5.79
N ALA A 198 3.71 4.31 5.03
CA ALA A 198 3.96 3.66 3.76
C ALA A 198 3.27 4.45 2.65
N LEU A 199 4.04 5.21 1.87
CA LEU A 199 3.54 5.95 0.72
C LEU A 199 3.84 5.17 -0.55
N TRP A 200 2.80 4.80 -1.28
CA TRP A 200 2.93 4.28 -2.63
C TRP A 200 3.11 5.43 -3.64
N TYR A 201 3.91 5.18 -4.70
CA TYR A 201 4.08 6.12 -5.81
C TYR A 201 4.37 5.40 -7.14
N PRO A 202 3.89 5.97 -8.28
CA PRO A 202 4.18 5.43 -9.60
C PRO A 202 5.56 5.86 -10.10
N ILE A 203 6.20 5.01 -10.91
CA ILE A 203 7.45 5.32 -11.61
C ILE A 203 7.18 5.32 -13.11
N LYS A 204 7.18 6.53 -13.70
CA LYS A 204 7.21 6.73 -15.15
C LYS A 204 8.67 6.85 -15.61
N LEU A 205 9.37 7.85 -15.08
CA LEU A 205 10.80 8.09 -15.28
C LEU A 205 11.46 8.20 -13.91
N ARG A 206 12.34 7.28 -13.55
CA ARG A 206 13.01 7.30 -12.21
C ARG A 206 13.75 8.61 -11.97
N ARG A 207 14.42 9.17 -13.00
CA ARG A 207 15.14 10.45 -12.87
C ARG A 207 14.24 11.61 -12.42
N ALA A 208 12.96 11.59 -12.78
CA ALA A 208 12.00 12.62 -12.37
C ALA A 208 11.65 12.57 -10.87
N LEU A 209 11.93 11.45 -10.19
CA LEU A 209 11.70 11.28 -8.76
C LEU A 209 12.84 11.79 -7.87
N GLN A 210 13.97 12.26 -8.43
CA GLN A 210 15.11 12.75 -7.65
C GLN A 210 14.75 13.91 -6.69
N PRO A 211 13.93 14.91 -7.07
CA PRO A 211 13.47 15.93 -6.13
C PRO A 211 12.64 15.36 -4.99
N PHE A 212 11.76 14.39 -5.29
CA PHE A 212 10.96 13.70 -4.28
C PHE A 212 11.83 12.95 -3.27
N TYR A 213 12.82 12.15 -3.71
CA TYR A 213 13.71 11.42 -2.80
C TYR A 213 14.51 12.35 -1.89
N ARG A 214 15.05 13.45 -2.44
CA ARG A 214 15.77 14.45 -1.62
C ARG A 214 14.88 15.04 -0.53
N ARG A 215 13.63 15.36 -0.84
CA ARG A 215 12.68 15.90 0.14
C ARG A 215 12.25 14.84 1.16
N ALA A 216 12.02 13.61 0.70
CA ALA A 216 11.69 12.47 1.57
C ALA A 216 12.80 12.21 2.62
N ALA A 217 14.07 12.28 2.21
CA ALA A 217 15.21 12.11 3.11
C ALA A 217 15.26 13.18 4.24
N THR A 218 14.66 14.36 4.03
CA THR A 218 14.61 15.44 5.04
C THR A 218 13.41 15.39 5.97
N LEU A 219 12.50 14.44 5.79
CA LEU A 219 11.34 14.29 6.67
C LEU A 219 11.77 13.93 8.11
N PRO A 220 11.00 14.36 9.14
CA PRO A 220 11.39 14.18 10.55
C PRO A 220 11.21 12.74 11.06
N GLY A 221 11.10 11.74 10.17
CA GLY A 221 11.10 10.32 10.51
C GLY A 221 12.47 9.81 10.98
N LYS A 222 12.50 8.71 11.73
CA LYS A 222 13.73 8.05 12.18
C LYS A 222 14.49 7.41 11.03
N SER A 223 13.78 6.91 10.02
CA SER A 223 14.34 6.26 8.84
C SER A 223 13.46 6.52 7.61
N ALA A 224 14.02 6.36 6.42
CA ALA A 224 13.33 6.44 5.14
C ALA A 224 13.88 5.36 4.19
N LEU A 225 13.12 4.31 3.97
CA LEU A 225 13.43 3.20 3.09
C LEU A 225 12.61 3.32 1.80
N VAL A 226 13.26 3.17 0.65
CA VAL A 226 12.60 3.07 -0.65
C VAL A 226 12.64 1.62 -1.11
N THR A 227 11.49 1.11 -1.56
CA THR A 227 11.36 -0.19 -2.21
C THR A 227 10.66 -0.01 -3.55
N GLU A 228 11.29 -0.41 -4.65
CA GLU A 228 10.79 -0.19 -6.02
C GLU A 228 10.88 -1.45 -6.87
N LEU A 229 9.89 -1.61 -7.72
CA LEU A 229 9.86 -2.60 -8.79
C LEU A 229 9.58 -1.90 -10.12
N LEU A 230 10.55 -1.98 -11.03
CA LEU A 230 10.35 -1.66 -12.44
C LEU A 230 10.10 -2.97 -13.19
N VAL A 231 8.99 -3.06 -13.89
CA VAL A 231 8.65 -4.21 -14.74
C VAL A 231 9.18 -4.06 -16.16
N ARG A 232 9.53 -2.82 -16.53
CA ARG A 232 10.16 -2.45 -17.81
C ARG A 232 11.17 -1.31 -17.58
N PRO A 233 12.02 -0.98 -18.58
CA PRO A 233 12.98 0.12 -18.48
C PRO A 233 12.29 1.44 -18.10
N ASP A 234 12.96 2.27 -17.32
CA ASP A 234 12.41 3.54 -16.79
C ASP A 234 12.36 4.67 -17.83
N ASP A 235 12.78 4.42 -19.05
CA ASP A 235 12.66 5.28 -20.24
C ASP A 235 11.61 4.80 -21.24
N SER A 236 10.88 3.72 -20.94
CA SER A 236 9.81 3.21 -21.77
C SER A 236 8.71 4.27 -21.97
N PRO A 237 8.18 4.47 -23.19
CA PRO A 237 7.11 5.43 -23.44
C PRO A 237 5.75 5.00 -22.86
N LEU A 238 5.65 3.80 -22.32
CA LEU A 238 4.43 3.30 -21.67
C LEU A 238 4.15 4.07 -20.37
N HIS A 239 2.87 4.17 -20.00
CA HIS A 239 2.40 5.09 -18.98
C HIS A 239 3.03 4.91 -17.59
N MET A 240 3.20 3.66 -17.12
CA MET A 240 3.79 3.35 -15.82
C MET A 240 4.78 2.20 -15.98
N ASN A 241 6.06 2.47 -15.74
CA ASN A 241 7.14 1.49 -15.91
C ASN A 241 7.39 0.64 -14.65
N GLY A 242 6.85 1.10 -13.54
CA GLY A 242 6.93 0.44 -12.25
C GLY A 242 6.30 1.29 -11.16
N SER A 243 6.49 0.87 -9.94
CA SER A 243 6.03 1.61 -8.76
C SER A 243 6.94 1.35 -7.57
N GLY A 244 6.77 2.13 -6.52
CA GLY A 244 7.52 1.97 -5.29
C GLY A 244 6.74 2.37 -4.06
N LEU A 245 7.33 2.07 -2.91
CA LEU A 245 6.90 2.59 -1.62
C LEU A 245 8.05 3.33 -0.95
N LEU A 246 7.76 4.49 -0.41
CA LEU A 246 8.56 5.16 0.60
C LEU A 246 8.04 4.75 1.97
N ILE A 247 8.88 4.10 2.77
CA ILE A 247 8.51 3.61 4.11
C ILE A 247 9.30 4.42 5.14
N LEU A 248 8.60 5.34 5.83
CA LEU A 248 9.18 6.12 6.92
C LEU A 248 8.98 5.37 8.24
N ASN A 249 9.96 5.44 9.12
CA ASN A 249 10.01 4.67 10.36
C ASN A 249 9.83 3.15 10.08
N ALA A 250 10.53 2.65 9.08
CA ALA A 250 10.45 1.24 8.70
C ALA A 250 10.68 0.33 9.90
N PRO A 251 9.86 -0.73 10.08
CA PRO A 251 10.09 -1.74 11.11
C PRO A 251 11.48 -2.37 11.01
N PHE A 252 12.00 -2.81 12.16
CA PHE A 252 13.31 -3.47 12.24
C PHE A 252 13.38 -4.69 11.32
N GLN A 253 14.47 -4.82 10.58
CA GLN A 253 14.74 -5.91 9.61
C GLN A 253 13.69 -6.04 8.48
N LEU A 254 12.95 -4.99 8.18
CA LEU A 254 11.97 -5.03 7.07
C LEU A 254 12.69 -5.21 5.72
N GLU A 255 13.86 -4.59 5.54
CA GLU A 255 14.66 -4.73 4.32
C GLU A 255 15.10 -6.17 4.06
N ASP A 256 15.46 -6.92 5.08
CA ASP A 256 15.89 -8.32 4.94
C ASP A 256 14.79 -9.22 4.39
N LYS A 257 13.52 -8.90 4.72
CA LYS A 257 12.34 -9.60 4.22
C LYS A 257 11.95 -9.14 2.81
N LEU A 258 12.05 -7.83 2.54
CA LEU A 258 11.65 -7.26 1.26
C LEU A 258 12.66 -7.55 0.13
N ALA A 259 13.95 -7.58 0.42
CA ALA A 259 14.99 -7.76 -0.60
C ALA A 259 14.83 -9.06 -1.43
N PRO A 260 14.65 -10.26 -0.83
CA PRO A 260 14.44 -11.48 -1.60
C PRO A 260 13.09 -11.46 -2.33
N ALA A 261 12.02 -10.97 -1.69
CA ALA A 261 10.70 -10.86 -2.30
C ALA A 261 10.70 -9.97 -3.56
N LEU A 262 11.35 -8.81 -3.50
CA LEU A 262 11.48 -7.90 -4.65
C LEU A 262 12.22 -8.54 -5.82
N LYS A 263 13.29 -9.30 -5.56
CA LYS A 263 14.02 -10.04 -6.61
C LYS A 263 13.12 -11.10 -7.27
N ALA A 264 12.35 -11.82 -6.46
CA ALA A 264 11.42 -12.81 -6.95
C ALA A 264 10.26 -12.17 -7.74
N LEU A 265 9.70 -11.04 -7.27
CA LEU A 265 8.69 -10.27 -7.99
C LEU A 265 9.23 -9.73 -9.31
N ALA A 266 10.45 -9.21 -9.35
CA ALA A 266 11.07 -8.73 -10.59
C ALA A 266 11.20 -9.87 -11.62
N LYS A 267 11.54 -11.07 -11.18
CA LYS A 267 11.62 -12.25 -12.07
C LYS A 267 10.26 -12.65 -12.64
N VAL A 268 9.21 -12.64 -11.81
CA VAL A 268 7.87 -13.09 -12.21
C VAL A 268 7.11 -12.01 -12.99
N LEU A 269 7.11 -10.78 -12.49
CA LEU A 269 6.29 -9.69 -13.04
C LEU A 269 7.02 -8.88 -14.11
N GLY A 270 8.32 -9.07 -14.23
CA GLY A 270 9.13 -8.37 -15.21
C GLY A 270 8.75 -8.67 -16.64
N GLU A 271 8.62 -7.64 -17.47
CA GLU A 271 8.34 -7.76 -18.90
C GLU A 271 9.62 -7.64 -19.74
N ARG A 272 10.39 -6.60 -19.48
CA ARG A 272 11.62 -6.30 -20.21
C ARG A 272 12.62 -5.59 -19.31
N HIS A 273 13.80 -6.19 -19.11
CA HIS A 273 14.86 -5.65 -18.23
C HIS A 273 14.34 -5.14 -16.86
N PRO A 274 13.64 -6.00 -16.09
CA PRO A 274 13.06 -5.59 -14.81
C PRO A 274 14.17 -5.22 -13.82
N GLN A 275 13.85 -4.30 -12.91
CA GLN A 275 14.78 -3.87 -11.86
C GLN A 275 14.06 -3.85 -10.51
N ALA A 276 14.73 -4.34 -9.48
CA ALA A 276 14.32 -4.19 -8.10
C ALA A 276 15.31 -3.26 -7.39
N ARG A 277 14.80 -2.30 -6.62
CA ARG A 277 15.62 -1.40 -5.80
C ARG A 277 15.11 -1.41 -4.37
N LEU A 278 16.04 -1.51 -3.45
CA LEU A 278 15.81 -1.34 -2.01
C LEU A 278 16.95 -0.48 -1.49
N GLU A 279 16.62 0.71 -0.97
CA GLU A 279 17.63 1.71 -0.61
C GLU A 279 17.17 2.56 0.57
N TRP A 280 18.06 2.76 1.52
CA TRP A 280 17.88 3.72 2.58
C TRP A 280 18.22 5.13 2.09
N LEU A 281 17.20 6.01 1.97
CA LEU A 281 17.42 7.46 1.81
C LEU A 281 17.92 8.08 3.13
N LYS A 282 17.51 7.47 4.25
CA LYS A 282 17.93 7.80 5.60
C LYS A 282 17.87 6.52 6.44
N ALA A 283 19.03 6.02 6.87
CA ALA A 283 19.09 4.89 7.78
C ALA A 283 18.60 5.28 9.19
N ALA A 284 18.05 4.31 9.94
CA ALA A 284 17.83 4.50 11.37
C ALA A 284 19.18 4.64 12.09
N ALA A 285 19.29 5.65 12.96
CA ALA A 285 20.49 5.84 13.78
C ALA A 285 20.54 4.79 14.89
#